data_fa75dd71ad40d0ce846b8c7af743b24a
#
_entry.id   fa75dd71ad40d0ce846b8c7af743b24a
#
_cell.length_a   1.000
_cell.length_b   1.000
_cell.length_c   1.000
_cell.angle_alpha   90.00
_cell.angle_beta   90.00
_cell.angle_gamma   90.00
#
_symmetry.space_group_name_H-M   'P 1'
#
loop_
_entity.id
_entity.type
_entity.pdbx_description
1 polymer ?
#
loop_
_entity_poly.entity_id
_entity_poly.type
_entity_poly.pdbx_seq_one_letter_code
_entity_poly.pdbx_strand_id
1 'polypeptide(L)'
;MSEKILDIKEERLSFFTPAGEVKALNGVSFTMNQGDVLGVVGESGSGKSVTAYSVMGLTAYPGKLVGGKVWFNGHEIENMKEKDFRKIRGNEVSIIFQDPMTSLNPVYTIGNQIVEVIRLHTKKNKQEAWARAEELLELVGINEPEKRLKQYPHELSGGMRQRV
;
A
#
# COMPACT_ATOMS: atom_id res chain seq x y z
N MET A 1 11.57 -0.79 25.52
CA MET A 1 11.62 0.24 24.45
C MET A 1 10.84 -0.33 23.29
N SER A 2 9.88 0.41 22.74
CA SER A 2 9.13 -0.02 21.55
C SER A 2 10.09 -0.14 20.36
N GLU A 3 9.91 -1.18 19.54
CA GLU A 3 10.76 -1.44 18.38
C GLU A 3 10.46 -0.42 17.29
N LYS A 4 11.48 0.21 16.71
CA LYS A 4 11.34 1.17 15.62
C LYS A 4 11.05 0.42 14.32
N ILE A 5 9.89 0.70 13.71
CA ILE A 5 9.47 0.08 12.45
C ILE A 5 9.71 0.96 11.22
N LEU A 6 9.72 2.29 11.37
CA LEU A 6 10.01 3.23 10.29
C LEU A 6 10.97 4.31 10.78
N ASP A 7 12.01 4.59 10.02
CA ASP A 7 12.98 5.64 10.28
C ASP A 7 13.30 6.37 8.97
N ILE A 8 12.85 7.61 8.85
CA ILE A 8 13.11 8.48 7.70
C ILE A 8 14.05 9.58 8.14
N LYS A 9 15.16 9.76 7.44
CA LYS A 9 16.19 10.76 7.75
C LYS A 9 16.52 11.59 6.52
N GLU A 10 16.25 12.89 6.60
CA GLU A 10 16.58 13.88 5.57
C GLU A 10 16.16 13.47 4.16
N GLU A 11 15.01 12.78 4.05
CA GLU A 11 14.53 12.29 2.78
C GLU A 11 14.30 13.42 1.79
N ARG A 12 14.90 13.27 0.59
CA ARG A 12 14.79 14.19 -0.53
C ARG A 12 14.39 13.42 -1.76
N LEU A 13 13.29 13.85 -2.38
CA LEU A 13 12.74 13.21 -3.57
C LEU A 13 12.40 14.28 -4.61
N SER A 14 12.87 14.08 -5.83
CA SER A 14 12.61 14.99 -6.95
C SER A 14 12.03 14.27 -8.15
N PHE A 15 11.16 14.96 -8.88
CA PHE A 15 10.65 14.54 -10.19
C PHE A 15 11.40 15.28 -11.28
N PHE A 16 12.01 14.55 -12.20
CA PHE A 16 12.80 15.08 -13.31
C PHE A 16 11.96 15.15 -14.58
N THR A 17 11.29 16.25 -14.79
CA THR A 17 10.42 16.48 -15.95
C THR A 17 11.16 17.19 -17.09
N PRO A 18 10.65 17.19 -18.34
CA PRO A 18 11.23 17.99 -19.44
C PRO A 18 11.30 19.50 -19.12
N ALA A 19 10.44 20.00 -18.23
CA ALA A 19 10.42 21.39 -17.80
C ALA A 19 11.43 21.69 -16.66
N GLY A 20 12.09 20.67 -16.11
CA GLY A 20 13.08 20.81 -15.05
C GLY A 20 12.81 19.91 -13.84
N GLU A 21 13.60 20.11 -12.79
CA GLU A 21 13.50 19.39 -11.52
C GLU A 21 12.40 20.00 -10.64
N VAL A 22 11.49 19.14 -10.15
CA VAL A 22 10.47 19.48 -9.14
C VAL A 22 10.82 18.76 -7.85
N LYS A 23 11.25 19.49 -6.83
CA LYS A 23 11.57 18.95 -5.50
C LYS A 23 10.29 18.70 -4.73
N ALA A 24 9.90 17.44 -4.62
CA ALA A 24 8.66 17.03 -3.93
C ALA A 24 8.87 16.83 -2.43
N LEU A 25 10.03 16.31 -2.02
CA LEU A 25 10.46 16.22 -0.63
C LEU A 25 11.81 16.91 -0.46
N ASN A 26 11.96 17.70 0.61
CA ASN A 26 13.17 18.46 0.85
C ASN A 26 13.66 18.36 2.30
N GLY A 27 14.12 17.16 2.70
CA GLY A 27 14.68 16.92 4.02
C GLY A 27 13.61 16.50 5.06
N VAL A 28 12.73 15.57 4.69
CA VAL A 28 11.73 15.02 5.61
C VAL A 28 12.39 14.04 6.58
N SER A 29 12.10 14.19 7.87
CA SER A 29 12.63 13.30 8.90
C SER A 29 11.58 13.01 9.97
N PHE A 30 11.30 11.75 10.24
CA PHE A 30 10.51 11.27 11.38
C PHE A 30 10.72 9.78 11.61
N THR A 31 10.26 9.30 12.77
CA THR A 31 10.33 7.87 13.14
C THR A 31 8.96 7.39 13.62
N MET A 32 8.71 6.09 13.44
CA MET A 32 7.55 5.40 14.01
C MET A 32 8.01 4.13 14.71
N ASN A 33 7.44 3.85 15.86
CA ASN A 33 7.64 2.60 16.60
C ASN A 33 6.42 1.69 16.41
N GLN A 34 6.58 0.44 16.76
CA GLN A 34 5.49 -0.52 16.76
C GLN A 34 4.34 -0.04 17.66
N GLY A 35 3.13 -0.01 17.11
CA GLY A 35 1.92 0.46 17.79
C GLY A 35 1.65 1.96 17.68
N ASP A 36 2.55 2.76 17.11
CA ASP A 36 2.34 4.19 16.94
C ASP A 36 1.27 4.48 15.88
N VAL A 37 0.56 5.59 16.08
CA VAL A 37 -0.33 6.22 15.08
C VAL A 37 0.22 7.61 14.79
N LEU A 38 0.67 7.83 13.55
CA LEU A 38 1.24 9.11 13.11
C LEU A 38 0.28 9.84 12.16
N GLY A 39 -0.16 11.03 12.54
CA GLY A 39 -0.91 11.92 11.66
C GLY A 39 0.03 12.84 10.88
N VAL A 40 -0.03 12.78 9.52
CA VAL A 40 0.71 13.69 8.65
C VAL A 40 -0.27 14.68 8.02
N VAL A 41 -0.15 15.95 8.39
CA VAL A 41 -1.04 17.03 7.95
C VAL A 41 -0.29 18.07 7.13
N GLY A 42 -0.98 18.79 6.27
CA GLY A 42 -0.42 19.83 5.42
C GLY A 42 -1.29 20.11 4.20
N GLU A 43 -0.99 21.16 3.47
CA GLU A 43 -1.71 21.57 2.27
C GLU A 43 -1.58 20.56 1.11
N SER A 44 -2.43 20.68 0.08
CA SER A 44 -2.27 19.92 -1.15
C SER A 44 -0.92 20.21 -1.79
N GLY A 45 -0.22 19.17 -2.25
CA GLY A 45 1.12 19.32 -2.84
C GLY A 45 2.28 19.40 -1.84
N SER A 46 2.03 19.36 -0.51
CA SER A 46 3.10 19.44 0.50
C SER A 46 3.96 18.16 0.66
N GLY A 47 3.78 17.14 -0.19
CA GLY A 47 4.60 15.93 -0.19
C GLY A 47 4.06 14.74 0.63
N LYS A 48 2.94 14.86 1.36
CA LYS A 48 2.39 13.79 2.23
C LYS A 48 2.28 12.44 1.56
N SER A 49 1.59 12.38 0.42
CA SER A 49 1.42 11.13 -0.35
C SER A 49 2.73 10.66 -0.96
N VAL A 50 3.59 11.58 -1.38
CA VAL A 50 4.91 11.23 -1.94
C VAL A 50 5.77 10.52 -0.90
N THR A 51 5.77 11.00 0.36
CA THR A 51 6.45 10.33 1.48
C THR A 51 5.91 8.93 1.72
N ALA A 52 4.58 8.74 1.71
CA ALA A 52 3.99 7.40 1.86
C ALA A 52 4.38 6.47 0.70
N TYR A 53 4.38 6.98 -0.54
CA TYR A 53 4.78 6.20 -1.71
C TYR A 53 6.27 5.85 -1.72
N SER A 54 7.14 6.73 -1.22
CA SER A 54 8.57 6.46 -1.15
C SER A 54 8.88 5.29 -0.22
N VAL A 55 8.25 5.25 0.97
CA VAL A 55 8.37 4.12 1.91
C VAL A 55 7.96 2.80 1.26
N MET A 56 6.94 2.82 0.41
CA MET A 56 6.45 1.65 -0.32
C MET A 56 7.28 1.30 -1.57
N GLY A 57 8.27 2.13 -1.94
CA GLY A 57 8.96 2.01 -3.21
C GLY A 57 8.03 2.16 -4.43
N LEU A 58 6.96 2.96 -4.29
CA LEU A 58 5.94 3.21 -5.32
C LEU A 58 6.11 4.59 -5.98
N THR A 59 7.28 5.20 -5.85
CA THR A 59 7.58 6.46 -6.51
C THR A 59 7.52 6.28 -8.03
N ALA A 60 6.52 6.89 -8.66
CA ALA A 60 6.33 6.79 -10.11
C ALA A 60 7.44 7.55 -10.86
N TYR A 61 7.87 7.00 -12.01
CA TYR A 61 8.72 7.72 -12.95
C TYR A 61 8.05 9.07 -13.34
N PRO A 62 8.78 10.19 -13.43
CA PRO A 62 10.23 10.36 -13.34
C PRO A 62 10.77 10.73 -11.94
N GLY A 63 10.08 10.31 -10.87
CA GLY A 63 10.48 10.54 -9.49
C GLY A 63 11.68 9.67 -9.08
N LYS A 64 12.60 10.29 -8.33
CA LYS A 64 13.78 9.61 -7.75
C LYS A 64 14.06 10.13 -6.35
N LEU A 65 14.47 9.23 -5.47
CA LEU A 65 15.09 9.59 -4.21
C LEU A 65 16.47 10.18 -4.52
N VAL A 66 16.70 11.41 -4.12
CA VAL A 66 17.96 12.16 -4.42
C VAL A 66 18.82 12.38 -3.18
N GLY A 67 18.32 12.02 -2.00
CA GLY A 67 19.07 12.13 -0.76
C GLY A 67 18.26 11.68 0.46
N GLY A 68 18.95 11.55 1.56
CA GLY A 68 18.39 11.03 2.80
C GLY A 68 18.41 9.51 2.84
N LYS A 69 17.71 8.94 3.83
CA LYS A 69 17.61 7.49 4.03
C LYS A 69 16.26 7.12 4.61
N VAL A 70 15.73 6.00 4.16
CA VAL A 70 14.46 5.42 4.64
C VAL A 70 14.71 3.98 5.05
N TRP A 71 14.41 3.63 6.30
CA TRP A 71 14.42 2.27 6.80
C TRP A 71 13.01 1.85 7.20
N PHE A 72 12.59 0.70 6.73
CA PHE A 72 11.36 0.04 7.16
C PHE A 72 11.69 -1.35 7.67
N ASN A 73 11.30 -1.64 8.91
CA ASN A 73 11.52 -2.93 9.58
C ASN A 73 12.96 -3.47 9.41
N GLY A 74 13.97 -2.58 9.56
CA GLY A 74 15.39 -2.88 9.40
C GLY A 74 15.90 -2.96 7.95
N HIS A 75 15.03 -2.82 6.94
CA HIS A 75 15.40 -2.79 5.52
C HIS A 75 15.62 -1.37 5.03
N GLU A 76 16.75 -1.13 4.36
CA GLU A 76 17.05 0.14 3.71
C GLU A 76 16.33 0.18 2.35
N ILE A 77 15.33 1.06 2.26
CA ILE A 77 14.38 1.10 1.13
C ILE A 77 15.06 1.49 -0.19
N GLU A 78 16.00 2.44 -0.17
CA GLU A 78 16.68 2.94 -1.38
C GLU A 78 17.43 1.86 -2.14
N ASN A 79 17.95 0.86 -1.43
CA ASN A 79 18.75 -0.22 -1.99
C ASN A 79 17.93 -1.48 -2.28
N MET A 80 16.63 -1.46 -1.95
CA MET A 80 15.76 -2.61 -2.10
C MET A 80 15.38 -2.86 -3.56
N LYS A 81 15.54 -4.10 -4.01
CA LYS A 81 15.13 -4.53 -5.35
C LYS A 81 13.63 -4.82 -5.38
N GLU A 82 13.00 -4.67 -6.55
CA GLU A 82 11.57 -4.97 -6.73
C GLU A 82 11.17 -6.36 -6.22
N LYS A 83 12.03 -7.36 -6.41
CA LYS A 83 11.81 -8.72 -5.87
C LYS A 83 11.65 -8.75 -4.34
N ASP A 84 12.35 -7.89 -3.63
CA ASP A 84 12.31 -7.85 -2.17
C ASP A 84 11.13 -6.99 -1.69
N PHE A 85 10.80 -5.90 -2.40
CA PHE A 85 9.56 -5.16 -2.16
C PHE A 85 8.31 -6.04 -2.26
N ARG A 86 8.24 -6.97 -3.21
CA ARG A 86 7.11 -7.90 -3.35
C ARG A 86 6.88 -8.80 -2.14
N LYS A 87 7.89 -9.04 -1.32
CA LYS A 87 7.76 -9.85 -0.10
C LYS A 87 7.10 -9.06 1.04
N ILE A 88 7.37 -7.77 1.12
CA ILE A 88 6.89 -6.92 2.20
C ILE A 88 5.58 -6.20 1.86
N ARG A 89 5.38 -5.78 0.59
CA ARG A 89 4.13 -5.16 0.16
C ARG A 89 2.95 -6.13 0.29
N GLY A 90 1.89 -5.68 0.94
CA GLY A 90 0.69 -6.48 1.20
C GLY A 90 0.81 -7.45 2.38
N ASN A 91 2.02 -7.66 2.93
CA ASN A 91 2.26 -8.52 4.09
C ASN A 91 2.72 -7.72 5.32
N GLU A 92 3.80 -6.95 5.20
CA GLU A 92 4.37 -6.15 6.29
C GLU A 92 3.96 -4.67 6.20
N VAL A 93 3.77 -4.16 5.00
CA VAL A 93 3.33 -2.79 4.73
C VAL A 93 2.27 -2.78 3.65
N SER A 94 1.22 -1.99 3.85
CA SER A 94 0.14 -1.80 2.88
C SER A 94 -0.26 -0.34 2.81
N ILE A 95 -0.95 0.04 1.74
CA ILE A 95 -1.49 1.38 1.53
C ILE A 95 -2.96 1.32 1.17
N ILE A 96 -3.75 2.21 1.75
CA ILE A 96 -5.12 2.47 1.34
C ILE A 96 -5.10 3.80 0.59
N PHE A 97 -5.45 3.79 -0.69
CA PHE A 97 -5.46 4.98 -1.52
C PHE A 97 -6.64 5.89 -1.19
N GLN A 98 -6.50 7.18 -1.48
CA GLN A 98 -7.55 8.18 -1.26
C GLN A 98 -8.83 7.87 -2.05
N ASP A 99 -8.71 7.28 -3.24
CA ASP A 99 -9.82 6.75 -4.02
C ASP A 99 -9.72 5.21 -4.12
N PRO A 100 -10.30 4.47 -3.18
CA PRO A 100 -10.25 3.01 -3.19
C PRO A 100 -11.10 2.39 -4.32
N MET A 101 -11.99 3.18 -4.96
CA MET A 101 -12.87 2.70 -6.02
C MET A 101 -12.12 2.26 -7.28
N THR A 102 -10.93 2.82 -7.51
CA THR A 102 -10.06 2.51 -8.64
C THR A 102 -9.07 1.38 -8.35
N SER A 103 -8.98 0.90 -7.11
CA SER A 103 -8.06 -0.16 -6.72
C SER A 103 -8.49 -1.55 -7.17
N LEU A 104 -9.80 -1.77 -7.36
CA LEU A 104 -10.33 -3.04 -7.84
C LEU A 104 -10.25 -3.13 -9.37
N ASN A 105 -9.63 -4.19 -9.87
CA ASN A 105 -9.57 -4.47 -11.30
C ASN A 105 -10.96 -4.91 -11.82
N PRO A 106 -11.59 -4.17 -12.77
CA PRO A 106 -12.96 -4.44 -13.18
C PRO A 106 -13.16 -5.74 -13.97
N VAL A 107 -12.09 -6.33 -14.49
CA VAL A 107 -12.17 -7.55 -15.32
C VAL A 107 -11.96 -8.85 -14.52
N TYR A 108 -11.70 -8.76 -13.21
CA TYR A 108 -11.62 -9.90 -12.33
C TYR A 108 -12.70 -9.87 -11.27
N THR A 109 -13.18 -11.06 -10.86
CA THR A 109 -14.12 -11.16 -9.73
C THR A 109 -13.46 -10.75 -8.43
N ILE A 110 -14.26 -10.33 -7.46
CA ILE A 110 -13.80 -9.97 -6.11
C ILE A 110 -12.99 -11.12 -5.49
N GLY A 111 -13.52 -12.33 -5.56
CA GLY A 111 -12.87 -13.52 -5.00
C GLY A 111 -11.50 -13.78 -5.62
N ASN A 112 -11.36 -13.65 -6.94
CA ASN A 112 -10.07 -13.87 -7.59
C ASN A 112 -9.01 -12.88 -7.09
N GLN A 113 -9.36 -11.61 -6.91
CA GLN A 113 -8.45 -10.56 -6.46
C GLN A 113 -8.01 -10.78 -5.00
N ILE A 114 -8.93 -11.12 -4.11
CA ILE A 114 -8.63 -11.41 -2.70
C ILE A 114 -7.81 -12.70 -2.56
N VAL A 115 -8.22 -13.76 -3.24
CA VAL A 115 -7.55 -15.08 -3.19
C VAL A 115 -6.13 -15.01 -3.74
N GLU A 116 -5.88 -14.20 -4.78
CA GLU A 116 -4.54 -13.98 -5.31
C GLU A 116 -3.59 -13.47 -4.23
N VAL A 117 -3.98 -12.41 -3.50
CA VAL A 117 -3.19 -11.83 -2.41
C VAL A 117 -2.98 -12.82 -1.27
N ILE A 118 -4.03 -13.53 -0.85
CA ILE A 118 -3.92 -14.55 0.21
C ILE A 118 -2.90 -15.62 -0.18
N ARG A 119 -2.96 -16.13 -1.41
CA ARG A 119 -2.04 -17.17 -1.89
C ARG A 119 -0.62 -16.68 -2.11
N LEU A 120 -0.44 -15.42 -2.45
CA LEU A 120 0.88 -14.81 -2.62
C LEU A 120 1.64 -14.73 -1.29
N HIS A 121 0.94 -14.40 -0.20
CA HIS A 121 1.53 -14.13 1.10
C HIS A 121 1.35 -15.25 2.14
N THR A 122 0.64 -16.33 1.78
CA THR A 122 0.43 -17.46 2.68
C THR A 122 0.73 -18.79 1.98
N LYS A 123 0.85 -19.86 2.78
CA LYS A 123 0.99 -21.23 2.25
C LYS A 123 -0.36 -21.90 1.98
N LYS A 124 -1.48 -21.16 2.01
CA LYS A 124 -2.81 -21.70 1.83
C LYS A 124 -3.02 -22.22 0.40
N ASN A 125 -3.65 -23.38 0.30
CA ASN A 125 -4.13 -23.90 -0.98
C ASN A 125 -5.31 -23.06 -1.50
N LYS A 126 -5.79 -23.34 -2.71
CA LYS A 126 -6.87 -22.57 -3.34
C LYS A 126 -8.15 -22.59 -2.51
N GLN A 127 -8.55 -23.75 -2.00
CA GLN A 127 -9.79 -23.92 -1.23
C GLN A 127 -9.73 -23.17 0.10
N GLU A 128 -8.64 -23.28 0.83
CA GLU A 128 -8.40 -22.53 2.08
C GLU A 128 -8.36 -21.01 1.84
N ALA A 129 -7.80 -20.56 0.73
CA ALA A 129 -7.76 -19.15 0.38
C ALA A 129 -9.15 -18.60 0.04
N TRP A 130 -10.01 -19.39 -0.63
CA TRP A 130 -11.41 -19.01 -0.87
C TRP A 130 -12.21 -18.93 0.43
N ALA A 131 -12.08 -19.91 1.31
CA ALA A 131 -12.72 -19.88 2.63
C ALA A 131 -12.26 -18.65 3.44
N ARG A 132 -10.97 -18.33 3.41
CA ARG A 132 -10.45 -17.13 4.08
C ARG A 132 -10.98 -15.84 3.46
N ALA A 133 -11.13 -15.78 2.15
CA ALA A 133 -11.71 -14.62 1.47
C ALA A 133 -13.17 -14.40 1.88
N GLU A 134 -13.93 -15.47 2.06
CA GLU A 134 -15.32 -15.43 2.57
C GLU A 134 -15.37 -14.86 3.99
N GLU A 135 -14.57 -15.38 4.91
CA GLU A 135 -14.44 -14.85 6.27
C GLU A 135 -14.08 -13.35 6.30
N LEU A 136 -13.18 -12.91 5.41
CA LEU A 136 -12.79 -11.50 5.34
C LEU A 136 -13.94 -10.60 4.88
N LEU A 137 -14.76 -11.04 3.93
CA LEU A 137 -15.95 -10.28 3.52
C LEU A 137 -16.99 -10.20 4.64
N GLU A 138 -17.17 -11.27 5.41
CA GLU A 138 -18.04 -11.25 6.60
C GLU A 138 -17.54 -10.26 7.65
N LEU A 139 -16.24 -10.27 7.95
CA LEU A 139 -15.61 -9.35 8.91
C LEU A 139 -15.83 -7.87 8.56
N VAL A 140 -15.85 -7.52 7.28
CA VAL A 140 -16.14 -6.16 6.84
C VAL A 140 -17.63 -5.89 6.62
N GLY A 141 -18.51 -6.81 7.07
CA GLY A 141 -19.95 -6.67 7.04
C GLY A 141 -20.57 -6.71 5.64
N ILE A 142 -20.04 -7.54 4.75
CA ILE A 142 -20.62 -7.80 3.44
C ILE A 142 -21.53 -9.03 3.54
N ASN A 143 -22.82 -8.82 3.30
CA ASN A 143 -23.81 -9.91 3.31
C ASN A 143 -23.65 -10.80 2.07
N GLU A 144 -24.01 -12.10 2.22
CA GLU A 144 -23.91 -13.13 1.17
C GLU A 144 -22.49 -13.24 0.59
N PRO A 145 -21.40 -13.38 1.42
CA PRO A 145 -20.03 -13.26 0.98
C PRO A 145 -19.68 -14.24 -0.14
N GLU A 146 -20.15 -15.49 -0.06
CA GLU A 146 -19.96 -16.51 -1.10
C GLU A 146 -20.46 -16.06 -2.48
N LYS A 147 -21.60 -15.38 -2.53
CA LYS A 147 -22.15 -14.82 -3.76
C LYS A 147 -21.34 -13.61 -4.23
N ARG A 148 -20.93 -12.73 -3.30
CA ARG A 148 -20.17 -11.50 -3.63
C ARG A 148 -18.77 -11.82 -4.15
N LEU A 149 -18.12 -12.87 -3.65
CA LEU A 149 -16.84 -13.34 -4.18
C LEU A 149 -16.89 -13.69 -5.68
N LYS A 150 -18.04 -14.14 -6.18
CA LYS A 150 -18.24 -14.51 -7.60
C LYS A 150 -18.58 -13.31 -8.50
N GLN A 151 -18.88 -12.15 -7.90
CA GLN A 151 -19.25 -10.93 -8.62
C GLN A 151 -18.03 -10.12 -9.04
N TYR A 152 -18.24 -9.26 -10.03
CA TYR A 152 -17.30 -8.26 -10.49
C TYR A 152 -17.47 -6.95 -9.71
N PRO A 153 -16.46 -6.07 -9.66
CA PRO A 153 -16.56 -4.80 -8.96
C PRO A 153 -17.78 -3.94 -9.35
N HIS A 154 -18.16 -3.92 -10.61
CA HIS A 154 -19.28 -3.12 -11.09
C HIS A 154 -20.66 -3.64 -10.64
N GLU A 155 -20.73 -4.89 -10.16
CA GLU A 155 -21.95 -5.47 -9.60
C GLU A 155 -22.15 -5.16 -8.11
N LEU A 156 -21.15 -4.55 -7.46
CA LEU A 156 -21.20 -4.13 -6.06
C LEU A 156 -21.59 -2.67 -5.94
N SER A 157 -22.32 -2.32 -4.87
CA SER A 157 -22.58 -0.93 -4.53
C SER A 157 -21.27 -0.18 -4.19
N GLY A 158 -21.29 1.16 -4.25
CA GLY A 158 -20.14 1.98 -3.88
C GLY A 158 -19.62 1.67 -2.48
N GLY A 159 -20.50 1.60 -1.49
CA GLY A 159 -20.13 1.27 -0.12
C GLY A 159 -19.62 -0.16 0.08
N MET A 160 -20.04 -1.12 -0.73
CA MET A 160 -19.46 -2.47 -0.73
C MET A 160 -18.05 -2.47 -1.33
N ARG A 161 -17.84 -1.77 -2.45
CA ARG A 161 -16.51 -1.65 -3.06
C ARG A 161 -15.48 -0.98 -2.14
N GLN A 162 -15.91 -0.03 -1.28
CA GLN A 162 -15.01 0.58 -0.29
C GLN A 162 -14.62 -0.37 0.85
N ARG A 163 -15.45 -1.37 1.14
CA ARG A 163 -15.20 -2.34 2.22
C ARG A 163 -14.42 -3.56 1.76
N VAL A 164 -14.47 -3.87 0.48
CA VAL A 164 -13.66 -4.93 -0.15
C VAL A 164 -12.21 -4.48 -0.34
#